data_202dd5d2896b8d080a13bc1aef76370d
#
_entry.id   202dd5d2896b8d080a13bc1aef76370d
#
_cell.length_a   1.000
_cell.length_b   1.000
_cell.length_c   1.000
_cell.angle_alpha   90.00
_cell.angle_beta   90.00
_cell.angle_gamma   90.00
#
_symmetry.space_group_name_H-M   'P 1'
#
loop_
_entity.id
_entity.type
_entity.pdbx_description
1 polymer ?
#
loop_
_entity_poly.entity_id
_entity_poly.type
_entity_poly.pdbx_seq_one_letter_code
_entity_poly.pdbx_strand_id
1 'polypeptide(L)' 'MINVIGLGYIGLPTALMMASHGVEVIGTDYNKELVATLNAGKTTFKEDGLDELFQAALAKGIKFTTE' A
#
# COMPACT_ATOMS: atom_id res chain seq x y z
N MET A 1 -12.48 -5.82 7.13
CA MET A 1 -11.62 -4.74 6.64
C MET A 1 -10.44 -4.51 7.57
N ILE A 2 -9.24 -4.35 7.00
CA ILE A 2 -8.01 -4.15 7.77
C ILE A 2 -7.48 -2.76 7.45
N ASN A 3 -7.08 -2.02 8.48
CA ASN A 3 -6.40 -0.75 8.31
C ASN A 3 -4.95 -0.92 8.77
N VAL A 4 -4.01 -0.76 7.83
CA VAL A 4 -2.58 -0.82 8.15
C VAL A 4 -2.09 0.61 8.35
N ILE A 5 -1.63 0.91 9.54
CA ILE A 5 -1.18 2.25 9.90
C ILE A 5 0.35 2.29 9.87
N GLY A 6 0.89 3.21 9.08
CA GLY A 6 2.33 3.28 8.84
C GLY A 6 2.70 2.49 7.60
N LEU A 7 3.08 3.22 6.54
CA LEU A 7 3.31 2.60 5.22
C LEU A 7 4.79 2.71 4.81
N GLY A 8 5.69 2.43 5.76
CA GLY A 8 7.10 2.38 5.48
C GLY A 8 7.56 1.00 4.99
N TYR A 9 8.82 0.68 5.26
CA TYR A 9 9.45 -0.54 4.73
C TYR A 9 8.78 -1.83 5.18
N ILE A 10 8.11 -1.81 6.32
CA ILE A 10 7.44 -2.99 6.86
C ILE A 10 5.94 -2.93 6.58
N GLY A 11 5.33 -1.78 6.88
CA GLY A 11 3.89 -1.64 6.77
C GLY A 11 3.36 -1.73 5.35
N LEU A 12 4.04 -1.09 4.39
CA LEU A 12 3.58 -1.11 3.01
C LEU A 12 3.58 -2.53 2.42
N PRO A 13 4.69 -3.29 2.48
CA PRO A 13 4.65 -4.66 1.96
C PRO A 13 3.60 -5.52 2.63
N THR A 14 3.40 -5.35 3.93
CA THR A 14 2.37 -6.10 4.66
C THR A 14 0.98 -5.78 4.14
N ALA A 15 0.68 -4.50 3.96
CA ALA A 15 -0.62 -4.07 3.45
C ALA A 15 -0.85 -4.61 2.04
N LEU A 16 0.17 -4.52 1.18
CA LEU A 16 0.07 -5.00 -0.20
C LEU A 16 -0.13 -6.51 -0.25
N MET A 17 0.58 -7.25 0.61
CA MET A 17 0.47 -8.70 0.66
C MET A 17 -0.96 -9.11 1.01
N MET A 18 -1.53 -8.52 2.05
CA MET A 18 -2.88 -8.85 2.46
C MET A 18 -3.89 -8.51 1.36
N ALA A 19 -3.75 -7.33 0.76
CA ALA A 19 -4.68 -6.91 -0.29
C ALA A 19 -4.57 -7.81 -1.52
N SER A 20 -3.36 -8.21 -1.89
CA SER A 20 -3.16 -9.07 -3.05
C SER A 20 -3.80 -10.44 -2.89
N HIS A 21 -4.00 -10.87 -1.64
CA HIS A 21 -4.68 -12.13 -1.33
C HIS A 21 -6.19 -11.96 -1.11
N GLY A 22 -6.72 -10.79 -1.42
CA GLY A 22 -8.16 -10.58 -1.38
C GLY A 22 -8.70 -9.97 -0.09
N VAL A 23 -7.84 -9.60 0.85
CA VAL A 23 -8.28 -8.91 2.06
C VAL A 23 -8.56 -7.45 1.71
N GLU A 24 -9.67 -6.93 2.21
CA GLU A 24 -10.00 -5.52 2.02
C GLU A 24 -9.12 -4.68 2.94
N VAL A 25 -8.23 -3.87 2.37
CA VAL A 25 -7.20 -3.14 3.11
C VAL A 25 -7.26 -1.66 2.82
N ILE A 26 -7.11 -0.86 3.88
CA ILE A 26 -6.82 0.56 3.76
C ILE A 26 -5.46 0.79 4.40
N GLY A 27 -4.54 1.41 3.67
CA GLY A 27 -3.25 1.81 4.20
C GLY A 27 -3.31 3.27 4.62
N THR A 28 -2.87 3.55 5.83
CA THR A 28 -2.95 4.90 6.40
C THR A 28 -1.56 5.37 6.80
N ASP A 29 -1.21 6.59 6.40
CA ASP A 29 0.02 7.22 6.85
C ASP A 29 -0.21 8.73 6.86
N TYR A 30 0.26 9.41 7.90
CA TYR A 30 0.05 10.85 7.96
C TYR A 30 1.03 11.65 7.09
N ASN A 31 2.00 10.98 6.45
CA ASN A 31 2.90 11.62 5.50
C ASN A 31 2.17 11.81 4.17
N LYS A 32 1.79 13.06 3.90
CA LYS A 32 0.97 13.38 2.72
C LYS A 32 1.68 13.08 1.41
N GLU A 33 3.00 13.30 1.35
CA GLU A 33 3.75 13.03 0.13
C GLU A 33 3.82 11.55 -0.17
N LEU A 34 4.01 10.74 0.88
CA LEU A 34 4.06 9.29 0.74
C LEU A 34 2.73 8.78 0.21
N VAL A 35 1.63 9.22 0.79
CA VAL A 35 0.29 8.78 0.37
C VAL A 35 0.01 9.24 -1.05
N ALA A 36 0.41 10.48 -1.40
CA ALA A 36 0.21 10.98 -2.77
C ALA A 36 0.97 10.15 -3.78
N THR A 37 2.20 9.72 -3.45
CA THR A 37 2.99 8.88 -4.33
C THR A 37 2.31 7.54 -4.57
N LEU A 38 1.83 6.91 -3.50
CA LEU A 38 1.12 5.63 -3.63
C LEU A 38 -0.16 5.78 -4.43
N ASN A 39 -0.91 6.86 -4.21
CA ASN A 39 -2.14 7.11 -4.95
C ASN A 39 -1.87 7.46 -6.42
N ALA A 40 -0.66 7.90 -6.74
CA ALA A 40 -0.26 8.12 -8.13
C ALA A 40 0.19 6.83 -8.82
N GLY A 41 0.16 5.71 -8.11
CA GLY A 41 0.52 4.42 -8.68
C GLY A 41 2.01 4.11 -8.63
N LYS A 42 2.72 4.73 -7.70
CA LYS A 42 4.17 4.53 -7.58
C LYS A 42 4.53 4.08 -6.18
N THR A 43 5.51 3.17 -6.08
CA THR A 43 6.04 2.77 -4.79
C THR A 43 7.00 3.82 -4.27
N THR A 44 7.15 3.86 -2.96
CA THR A 44 7.98 4.86 -2.29
C THR A 44 9.41 4.39 -2.06
N PHE A 45 9.70 3.12 -2.34
CA PHE A 45 11.05 2.56 -2.28
C PHE A 45 11.13 1.37 -3.23
N LYS A 46 12.35 0.91 -3.49
CA LYS A 46 12.61 -0.17 -4.45
C LYS A 46 12.96 -1.44 -3.70
N GLU A 47 12.32 -2.53 -4.10
CA GLU A 47 12.58 -3.85 -3.52
C GLU A 47 12.13 -4.89 -4.53
N ASP A 48 12.84 -6.03 -4.62
CA ASP A 48 12.49 -7.08 -5.58
C ASP A 48 11.07 -7.56 -5.33
N GLY A 49 10.27 -7.56 -6.41
CA GLY A 49 8.90 -8.03 -6.36
C GLY A 49 7.90 -7.02 -5.83
N LEU A 50 8.35 -5.86 -5.34
CA LEU A 50 7.44 -4.88 -4.73
C LEU A 50 6.48 -4.30 -5.77
N ASP A 51 6.98 -3.96 -6.95
CA ASP A 51 6.11 -3.38 -7.99
C ASP A 51 5.01 -4.34 -8.42
N GLU A 52 5.34 -5.62 -8.59
CA GLU A 52 4.35 -6.63 -8.94
C GLU A 52 3.31 -6.79 -7.83
N LEU A 53 3.77 -6.80 -6.59
CA LEU A 53 2.88 -6.91 -5.44
C LEU A 53 1.96 -5.69 -5.37
N PHE A 54 2.51 -4.50 -5.62
CA PHE A 54 1.75 -3.25 -5.61
C PHE A 54 0.65 -3.29 -6.67
N GLN A 55 0.98 -3.72 -7.89
CA GLN A 55 -0.03 -3.79 -8.96
C GLN A 55 -1.12 -4.81 -8.62
N ALA A 56 -0.75 -5.94 -8.02
CA ALA A 56 -1.73 -6.93 -7.60
C ALA A 56 -2.67 -6.36 -6.53
N ALA A 57 -2.14 -5.62 -5.57
CA ALA A 57 -2.94 -5.02 -4.52
C ALA A 57 -3.88 -3.94 -5.08
N LEU A 58 -3.39 -3.12 -6.03
CA LEU A 58 -4.23 -2.12 -6.68
C LEU A 58 -5.38 -2.78 -7.42
N ALA A 59 -5.12 -3.89 -8.11
CA ALA A 59 -6.16 -4.62 -8.82
C ALA A 59 -7.24 -5.15 -7.88
N LYS A 60 -6.89 -5.41 -6.62
CA LYS A 60 -7.83 -5.87 -5.61
C LYS A 60 -8.51 -4.74 -4.85
N GLY A 61 -8.14 -3.49 -5.14
CA GLY A 61 -8.84 -2.34 -4.61
C GLY A 61 -8.28 -1.73 -3.35
N ILE A 62 -7.00 -1.95 -3.04
CA ILE A 62 -6.39 -1.31 -1.88
C ILE A 62 -6.50 0.22 -1.98
N LYS A 63 -6.71 0.87 -0.84
CA LYS A 63 -6.82 2.32 -0.76
C LYS A 63 -5.74 2.86 0.17
N PHE A 64 -5.29 4.09 -0.09
CA PHE A 64 -4.31 4.77 0.75
C PHE A 64 -4.87 6.12 1.16
N THR A 65 -4.71 6.46 2.43
CA THR A 65 -5.25 7.70 2.99
C THR A 65 -4.35 8.26 4.06
N THR A 66 -4.51 9.56 4.34
CA THR A 66 -3.80 10.21 5.45
C THR A 66 -4.63 10.22 6.73
N GLU A 67 -5.81 9.69 6.71
CA GLU A 67 -6.71 9.76 7.89
C GLU A 67 -6.72 8.50 8.72
#